data_2164bbbaa082572ad1978bc4883a91ff
#
_entry.id   2164bbbaa082572ad1978bc4883a91ff
#
_cell.length_a   1.000
_cell.length_b   1.000
_cell.length_c   1.000
_cell.angle_alpha   90.00
_cell.angle_beta   90.00
_cell.angle_gamma   90.00
#
_symmetry.space_group_name_H-M   'P 1'
#
loop_
_entity.id
_entity.type
_entity.pdbx_description
1 polymer ?
#
loop_
_entity_poly.entity_id
_entity_poly.type
_entity_poly.pdbx_seq_one_letter_code
_entity_poly.pdbx_strand_id
1 'polypeptide(L)'
;NFVNMMNEKAKTLGMNDTNFKNCHGIDEDDHYTSSYDIALLSRALLNNYPEITKYTTIYMDTLRDGKSSLVNTNKLVRNYNGCTGLKTGSTSLALYNLSASATRDNMSLIAVVMKAPSSKVRFSNASSLLDYGFTNFEYKELAKKNEPIKSVKVNKGILPTVDIIPENDCGT
;
A
#
# COMPACT_ATOMS: atom_id res chain seq x y z
N ASN A 1 0.29 -26.65 -2.91
CA ASN A 1 1.47 -26.01 -3.44
C ASN A 1 1.37 -24.49 -3.21
N PHE A 2 2.47 -23.86 -2.74
CA PHE A 2 2.48 -22.43 -2.35
C PHE A 2 2.13 -21.49 -3.52
N VAL A 3 2.64 -21.74 -4.72
CA VAL A 3 2.32 -20.93 -5.93
C VAL A 3 0.82 -20.96 -6.25
N ASN A 4 0.16 -22.11 -6.07
CA ASN A 4 -1.29 -22.17 -6.25
C ASN A 4 -2.02 -21.28 -5.23
N MET A 5 -1.59 -21.27 -3.97
CA MET A 5 -2.14 -20.36 -2.95
C MET A 5 -1.93 -18.88 -3.31
N MET A 6 -0.76 -18.53 -3.90
CA MET A 6 -0.51 -17.18 -4.40
C MET A 6 -1.51 -16.80 -5.49
N ASN A 7 -1.74 -17.69 -6.47
CA ASN A 7 -2.68 -17.44 -7.57
C ASN A 7 -4.14 -17.40 -7.10
N GLU A 8 -4.53 -18.27 -6.16
CA GLU A 8 -5.86 -18.20 -5.52
C GLU A 8 -6.06 -16.88 -4.77
N LYS A 9 -5.04 -16.44 -4.02
CA LYS A 9 -5.09 -15.14 -3.34
C LYS A 9 -5.19 -13.98 -4.33
N ALA A 10 -4.44 -14.01 -5.42
CA ALA A 10 -4.53 -13.02 -6.50
C ALA A 10 -5.97 -12.91 -7.03
N LYS A 11 -6.61 -14.05 -7.33
CA LYS A 11 -8.02 -14.08 -7.77
C LYS A 11 -8.96 -13.48 -6.74
N THR A 12 -8.80 -13.80 -5.46
CA THR A 12 -9.66 -13.24 -4.38
C THR A 12 -9.49 -11.74 -4.21
N LEU A 13 -8.35 -11.18 -4.60
CA LEU A 13 -8.07 -9.75 -4.59
C LEU A 13 -8.50 -9.03 -5.88
N GLY A 14 -9.00 -9.76 -6.89
CA GLY A 14 -9.38 -9.20 -8.18
C GLY A 14 -8.19 -8.88 -9.10
N MET A 15 -7.04 -9.52 -8.89
CA MET A 15 -5.83 -9.37 -9.71
C MET A 15 -5.97 -10.22 -10.97
N ASN A 16 -6.67 -9.68 -11.98
CA ASN A 16 -7.06 -10.44 -13.18
C ASN A 16 -5.93 -10.54 -14.21
N ASP A 17 -4.90 -9.69 -14.12
CA ASP A 17 -3.74 -9.66 -15.00
C ASP A 17 -2.49 -10.21 -14.30
N THR A 18 -2.67 -11.22 -13.43
CA THR A 18 -1.57 -11.79 -12.65
C THR A 18 -1.56 -13.31 -12.73
N ASN A 19 -0.39 -13.87 -13.00
CA ASN A 19 -0.14 -15.30 -12.92
C ASN A 19 1.24 -15.55 -12.30
N PHE A 20 1.28 -16.14 -11.13
CA PHE A 20 2.53 -16.54 -10.47
C PHE A 20 2.93 -17.95 -10.90
N LYS A 21 4.18 -18.12 -11.32
CA LYS A 21 4.80 -19.41 -11.65
C LYS A 21 5.76 -19.87 -10.57
N ASN A 22 6.35 -18.90 -9.84
CA ASN A 22 7.27 -19.16 -8.72
C ASN A 22 7.06 -18.12 -7.61
N CYS A 23 7.68 -18.35 -6.45
CA CYS A 23 7.58 -17.48 -5.27
C CYS A 23 8.75 -16.50 -5.12
N HIS A 24 9.80 -16.64 -5.92
CA HIS A 24 11.03 -15.83 -5.81
C HIS A 24 11.11 -14.68 -6.81
N GLY A 25 10.26 -14.66 -7.85
CA GLY A 25 10.16 -13.57 -8.81
C GLY A 25 11.24 -13.55 -9.90
N ILE A 26 11.95 -14.65 -10.12
CA ILE A 26 12.87 -14.78 -11.25
C ILE A 26 12.04 -15.01 -12.53
N ASP A 27 12.52 -14.45 -13.63
CA ASP A 27 11.87 -14.54 -14.93
C ASP A 27 11.54 -15.98 -15.32
N GLU A 28 10.31 -16.23 -15.71
CA GLU A 28 9.77 -17.51 -16.16
C GLU A 28 8.64 -17.24 -17.12
N ASP A 29 8.46 -18.10 -18.13
CA ASP A 29 7.37 -17.98 -19.09
C ASP A 29 6.02 -18.01 -18.37
N ASP A 30 5.10 -17.14 -18.79
CA ASP A 30 3.79 -16.95 -18.17
C ASP A 30 3.81 -16.44 -16.70
N HIS A 31 4.95 -15.94 -16.21
CA HIS A 31 5.02 -15.23 -14.94
C HIS A 31 4.84 -13.73 -15.16
N TYR A 32 3.64 -13.22 -14.94
CA TYR A 32 3.31 -11.82 -15.21
C TYR A 32 2.39 -11.21 -14.15
N THR A 33 2.35 -9.90 -14.15
CA THR A 33 1.41 -9.08 -13.37
C THR A 33 1.26 -7.71 -14.02
N SER A 34 0.31 -6.90 -13.53
CA SER A 34 0.13 -5.50 -13.94
C SER A 34 0.41 -4.55 -12.77
N SER A 35 0.65 -3.26 -13.09
CA SER A 35 0.81 -2.23 -12.06
C SER A 35 -0.47 -2.06 -11.23
N TYR A 36 -1.64 -2.24 -11.84
CA TYR A 36 -2.92 -2.19 -11.16
C TYR A 36 -3.06 -3.35 -10.15
N ASP A 37 -2.75 -4.57 -10.55
CA ASP A 37 -2.82 -5.74 -9.68
C ASP A 37 -1.86 -5.63 -8.48
N ILE A 38 -0.64 -5.14 -8.72
CA ILE A 38 0.31 -4.89 -7.63
C ILE A 38 -0.20 -3.78 -6.69
N ALA A 39 -0.92 -2.78 -7.20
CA ALA A 39 -1.55 -1.77 -6.34
C ALA A 39 -2.68 -2.39 -5.49
N LEU A 40 -3.50 -3.29 -6.04
CA LEU A 40 -4.52 -4.04 -5.29
C LEU A 40 -3.89 -4.88 -4.18
N LEU A 41 -2.83 -5.63 -4.51
CA LEU A 41 -2.08 -6.43 -3.53
C LEU A 41 -1.49 -5.57 -2.42
N SER A 42 -0.86 -4.44 -2.79
CA SER A 42 -0.24 -3.52 -1.84
C SER A 42 -1.28 -2.89 -0.91
N ARG A 43 -2.44 -2.51 -1.44
CA ARG A 43 -3.57 -2.01 -0.64
C ARG A 43 -4.09 -3.06 0.33
N ALA A 44 -4.28 -4.29 -0.14
CA ALA A 44 -4.73 -5.39 0.71
C ALA A 44 -3.71 -5.69 1.82
N LEU A 45 -2.41 -5.65 1.52
CA LEU A 45 -1.35 -5.84 2.51
C LEU A 45 -1.39 -4.75 3.59
N LEU A 46 -1.42 -3.48 3.19
CA LEU A 46 -1.41 -2.36 4.14
C LEU A 46 -2.68 -2.30 5.00
N ASN A 47 -3.84 -2.61 4.43
CA ASN A 47 -5.10 -2.56 5.17
C ASN A 47 -5.28 -3.74 6.14
N ASN A 48 -4.88 -4.95 5.73
CA ASN A 48 -5.09 -6.15 6.54
C ASN A 48 -3.94 -6.42 7.52
N TYR A 49 -2.75 -5.89 7.23
CA TYR A 49 -1.53 -6.12 8.01
C TYR A 49 -0.73 -4.82 8.16
N PRO A 50 -1.30 -3.77 8.79
CA PRO A 50 -0.66 -2.45 8.89
C PRO A 50 0.68 -2.49 9.62
N GLU A 51 0.90 -3.48 10.47
CA GLU A 51 2.17 -3.71 11.16
C GLU A 51 3.36 -3.97 10.22
N ILE A 52 3.11 -4.31 8.95
CA ILE A 52 4.19 -4.51 7.96
C ILE A 52 5.04 -3.24 7.79
N THR A 53 4.45 -2.07 8.01
CA THR A 53 5.15 -0.79 7.90
C THR A 53 6.29 -0.66 8.89
N LYS A 54 6.24 -1.36 10.04
CA LYS A 54 7.35 -1.42 11.01
C LYS A 54 8.63 -1.98 10.39
N TYR A 55 8.49 -2.84 9.38
CA TYR A 55 9.62 -3.48 8.69
C TYR A 55 9.97 -2.76 7.39
N THR A 56 8.97 -2.34 6.62
CA THR A 56 9.20 -1.70 5.31
C THR A 56 9.81 -0.31 5.43
N THR A 57 9.70 0.34 6.57
CA THR A 57 10.31 1.65 6.87
C THR A 57 11.72 1.56 7.45
N ILE A 58 12.22 0.38 7.79
CA ILE A 58 13.59 0.23 8.25
C ILE A 58 14.54 0.61 7.10
N TYR A 59 15.36 1.64 7.30
CA TYR A 59 16.35 2.07 6.31
C TYR A 59 17.63 1.23 6.36
N MET A 60 18.14 1.00 7.55
CA MET A 60 19.35 0.18 7.77
C MET A 60 19.16 -0.73 8.98
N ASP A 61 19.71 -1.92 8.90
CA ASP A 61 19.74 -2.87 10.00
C ASP A 61 21.01 -3.72 9.93
N THR A 62 21.30 -4.46 10.97
CA THR A 62 22.47 -5.33 11.05
C THR A 62 22.08 -6.74 11.46
N LEU A 63 22.79 -7.71 10.92
CA LEU A 63 22.65 -9.12 11.26
C LEU A 63 23.97 -9.66 11.82
N ARG A 64 23.93 -10.82 12.49
CA ARG A 64 25.09 -11.55 12.98
C ARG A 64 25.98 -10.68 13.87
N ASP A 65 25.38 -10.09 14.90
CA ASP A 65 26.09 -9.22 15.88
C ASP A 65 26.85 -8.06 15.21
N GLY A 66 26.24 -7.43 14.20
CA GLY A 66 26.80 -6.29 13.48
C GLY A 66 27.76 -6.64 12.33
N LYS A 67 28.02 -7.94 12.08
CA LYS A 67 28.93 -8.37 11.00
C LYS A 67 28.39 -8.18 9.59
N SER A 68 27.07 -8.05 9.44
CA SER A 68 26.41 -7.85 8.13
C SER A 68 25.47 -6.66 8.21
N SER A 69 25.76 -5.61 7.45
CA SER A 69 24.87 -4.45 7.33
C SER A 69 23.89 -4.64 6.17
N LEU A 70 22.63 -4.37 6.42
CA LEU A 70 21.56 -4.37 5.43
C LEU A 70 21.08 -2.94 5.19
N VAL A 71 20.88 -2.58 3.93
CA VAL A 71 20.33 -1.28 3.53
C VAL A 71 19.10 -1.52 2.70
N ASN A 72 18.01 -0.82 3.01
CA ASN A 72 16.77 -0.92 2.25
C ASN A 72 17.00 -0.49 0.80
N THR A 73 16.65 -1.35 -0.12
CA THR A 73 16.76 -1.08 -1.56
C THR A 73 15.74 -0.05 -2.05
N ASN A 74 14.67 0.20 -1.28
CA ASN A 74 13.73 1.28 -1.53
C ASN A 74 14.28 2.61 -1.01
N LYS A 75 14.92 3.39 -1.88
CA LYS A 75 15.52 4.68 -1.53
C LYS A 75 14.51 5.72 -1.07
N LEU A 76 13.21 5.56 -1.38
CA LEU A 76 12.16 6.49 -0.93
C LEU A 76 11.98 6.46 0.58
N VAL A 77 12.27 5.35 1.24
CA VAL A 77 12.22 5.24 2.71
C VAL A 77 13.07 6.32 3.39
N ARG A 78 14.21 6.69 2.79
CA ARG A 78 15.07 7.76 3.31
C ARG A 78 14.74 9.13 2.71
N ASN A 79 14.37 9.17 1.43
CA ASN A 79 14.42 10.40 0.62
C ASN A 79 13.04 10.98 0.31
N TYR A 80 11.95 10.31 0.69
CA TYR A 80 10.60 10.77 0.39
C TYR A 80 9.77 10.90 1.67
N ASN A 81 9.26 12.10 1.93
CA ASN A 81 8.50 12.40 3.14
C ASN A 81 7.22 11.54 3.21
N GLY A 82 7.00 10.91 4.37
CA GLY A 82 5.84 10.05 4.61
C GLY A 82 5.93 8.65 3.98
N CYS A 83 7.06 8.26 3.37
CA CYS A 83 7.19 6.92 2.77
C CYS A 83 7.03 5.81 3.82
N THR A 84 6.11 4.88 3.55
CA THR A 84 5.81 3.71 4.40
C THR A 84 6.28 2.37 3.80
N GLY A 85 6.84 2.41 2.61
CA GLY A 85 7.41 1.22 1.95
C GLY A 85 7.23 1.27 0.44
N LEU A 86 7.05 0.14 -0.27
CA LEU A 86 6.92 -1.25 0.16
C LEU A 86 8.09 -2.10 -0.37
N LYS A 87 8.09 -2.41 -1.69
CA LYS A 87 9.01 -3.40 -2.26
C LYS A 87 9.56 -3.00 -3.62
N THR A 88 10.87 -3.20 -3.79
CA THR A 88 11.56 -3.12 -5.07
C THR A 88 11.75 -4.51 -5.68
N GLY A 89 11.85 -4.59 -6.98
CA GLY A 89 12.28 -5.80 -7.70
C GLY A 89 13.01 -5.43 -8.99
N SER A 90 13.92 -6.28 -9.44
CA SER A 90 14.54 -6.15 -10.76
C SER A 90 15.02 -7.49 -11.28
N THR A 91 14.82 -7.72 -12.56
CA THR A 91 15.36 -8.85 -13.32
C THR A 91 15.81 -8.33 -14.68
N SER A 92 16.42 -9.21 -15.48
CA SER A 92 16.87 -8.81 -16.83
C SER A 92 15.70 -8.52 -17.79
N LEU A 93 14.57 -9.20 -17.65
CA LEU A 93 13.39 -9.00 -18.50
C LEU A 93 12.40 -8.00 -17.90
N ALA A 94 12.14 -8.07 -16.60
CA ALA A 94 11.20 -7.18 -15.94
C ALA A 94 11.80 -5.80 -15.66
N LEU A 95 13.10 -5.58 -15.81
CA LEU A 95 13.82 -4.35 -15.53
C LEU A 95 13.58 -3.86 -14.08
N TYR A 96 13.36 -2.58 -13.85
CA TYR A 96 13.28 -1.99 -12.51
C TYR A 96 11.83 -1.73 -12.10
N ASN A 97 11.39 -2.37 -11.01
CA ASN A 97 10.01 -2.32 -10.51
C ASN A 97 9.99 -1.79 -9.08
N LEU A 98 8.90 -1.12 -8.72
CA LEU A 98 8.67 -0.57 -7.39
C LEU A 98 7.18 -0.49 -7.12
N SER A 99 6.75 -1.06 -5.99
CA SER A 99 5.54 -0.63 -5.30
C SER A 99 5.97 0.28 -4.15
N ALA A 100 5.56 1.54 -4.19
CA ALA A 100 5.81 2.52 -3.16
C ALA A 100 4.51 2.90 -2.45
N SER A 101 4.60 3.17 -1.15
CA SER A 101 3.50 3.73 -0.37
C SER A 101 3.99 4.90 0.47
N ALA A 102 3.10 5.86 0.68
CA ALA A 102 3.36 7.01 1.54
C ALA A 102 2.06 7.46 2.21
N THR A 103 2.18 8.01 3.42
CA THR A 103 1.06 8.56 4.18
C THR A 103 1.39 9.98 4.64
N ARG A 104 0.48 10.91 4.38
CA ARG A 104 0.53 12.31 4.84
C ARG A 104 -0.89 12.74 5.19
N ASP A 105 -1.07 13.48 6.28
CA ASP A 105 -2.33 14.12 6.65
C ASP A 105 -3.56 13.18 6.56
N ASN A 106 -3.42 11.97 7.11
CA ASN A 106 -4.40 10.87 7.08
C ASN A 106 -4.72 10.31 5.69
N MET A 107 -4.04 10.75 4.64
CA MET A 107 -4.16 10.18 3.30
C MET A 107 -3.00 9.24 3.00
N SER A 108 -3.32 8.00 2.60
CA SER A 108 -2.35 7.00 2.19
C SER A 108 -2.44 6.75 0.69
N LEU A 109 -1.31 6.84 0.01
CA LEU A 109 -1.19 6.63 -1.44
C LEU A 109 -0.26 5.47 -1.76
N ILE A 110 -0.55 4.78 -2.85
CA ILE A 110 0.28 3.73 -3.43
C ILE A 110 0.63 4.11 -4.86
N ALA A 111 1.92 4.09 -5.19
CA ALA A 111 2.41 4.28 -6.55
C ALA A 111 3.15 3.02 -7.00
N VAL A 112 2.72 2.44 -8.12
CA VAL A 112 3.37 1.27 -8.70
C VAL A 112 4.00 1.63 -10.03
N VAL A 113 5.30 1.42 -10.14
CA VAL A 113 6.10 1.61 -11.36
C VAL A 113 6.67 0.27 -11.76
N MET A 114 6.39 -0.14 -12.99
CA MET A 114 6.89 -1.39 -13.54
C MET A 114 7.71 -1.14 -14.81
N LYS A 115 8.69 -2.01 -15.01
CA LYS A 115 9.54 -2.04 -16.21
C LYS A 115 10.23 -0.70 -16.52
N ALA A 116 10.62 0.04 -15.49
CA ALA A 116 11.40 1.27 -15.68
C ALA A 116 12.81 0.93 -16.23
N PRO A 117 13.38 1.76 -17.12
CA PRO A 117 14.67 1.46 -17.75
C PRO A 117 15.85 1.55 -16.77
N SER A 118 15.69 2.20 -15.63
CA SER A 118 16.74 2.30 -14.62
C SER A 118 16.17 2.48 -13.21
N SER A 119 17.00 2.19 -12.21
CA SER A 119 16.69 2.44 -10.80
C SER A 119 16.34 3.91 -10.54
N LYS A 120 17.05 4.86 -11.19
CA LYS A 120 16.78 6.31 -11.05
C LYS A 120 15.38 6.65 -11.55
N VAL A 121 15.01 6.16 -12.73
CA VAL A 121 13.71 6.43 -13.34
C VAL A 121 12.55 5.86 -12.51
N ARG A 122 12.66 4.64 -12.01
CA ARG A 122 11.58 4.06 -11.18
C ARG A 122 11.30 4.89 -9.93
N PHE A 123 12.34 5.39 -9.25
CA PHE A 123 12.15 6.23 -8.05
C PHE A 123 11.62 7.62 -8.40
N SER A 124 12.12 8.24 -9.47
CA SER A 124 11.61 9.53 -9.95
C SER A 124 10.12 9.43 -10.31
N ASN A 125 9.74 8.41 -11.09
CA ASN A 125 8.35 8.22 -11.49
C ASN A 125 7.43 7.95 -10.30
N ALA A 126 7.86 7.10 -9.35
CA ALA A 126 7.08 6.83 -8.15
C ALA A 126 6.90 8.09 -7.29
N SER A 127 7.97 8.89 -7.10
CA SER A 127 7.85 10.18 -6.39
C SER A 127 6.88 11.12 -7.10
N SER A 128 6.98 11.27 -8.42
CA SER A 128 6.08 12.14 -9.19
C SER A 128 4.61 11.70 -9.10
N LEU A 129 4.34 10.39 -9.09
CA LEU A 129 2.98 9.87 -8.91
C LEU A 129 2.44 10.16 -7.51
N LEU A 130 3.25 9.96 -6.48
CA LEU A 130 2.88 10.28 -5.10
C LEU A 130 2.68 11.79 -4.91
N ASP A 131 3.57 12.61 -5.46
CA ASP A 131 3.45 14.07 -5.40
C ASP A 131 2.19 14.55 -6.11
N TYR A 132 1.87 13.97 -7.29
CA TYR A 132 0.61 14.25 -7.97
C TYR A 132 -0.59 13.94 -7.09
N GLY A 133 -0.58 12.78 -6.43
CA GLY A 133 -1.67 12.38 -5.54
C GLY A 133 -1.82 13.34 -4.35
N PHE A 134 -0.74 13.63 -3.62
CA PHE A 134 -0.79 14.54 -2.46
C PHE A 134 -1.05 16.01 -2.83
N THR A 135 -0.78 16.42 -4.07
CA THR A 135 -1.05 17.80 -4.52
C THR A 135 -2.50 17.98 -4.96
N ASN A 136 -3.10 16.96 -5.56
CA ASN A 136 -4.42 17.09 -6.19
C ASN A 136 -5.56 16.50 -5.38
N PHE A 137 -5.27 15.74 -4.32
CA PHE A 137 -6.27 15.10 -3.47
C PHE A 137 -5.96 15.41 -2.01
N GLU A 138 -7.02 15.49 -1.20
CA GLU A 138 -6.93 15.62 0.24
C GLU A 138 -7.92 14.66 0.92
N TYR A 139 -7.58 14.19 2.11
CA TYR A 139 -8.52 13.45 2.94
C TYR A 139 -9.44 14.46 3.66
N LYS A 140 -10.73 14.36 3.41
CA LYS A 140 -11.74 15.16 4.12
C LYS A 140 -12.50 14.29 5.12
N GLU A 141 -12.32 14.57 6.40
CA GLU A 141 -13.11 13.95 7.44
C GLU A 141 -14.55 14.44 7.38
N LEU A 142 -15.50 13.52 7.30
CA LEU A 142 -16.93 13.80 7.21
C LEU A 142 -17.65 13.59 8.54
N ALA A 143 -17.24 12.61 9.33
CA ALA A 143 -17.78 12.33 10.64
C ALA A 143 -16.80 11.56 11.50
N LYS A 144 -16.75 11.85 12.79
CA LYS A 144 -15.91 11.17 13.77
C LYS A 144 -16.68 10.11 14.52
N LYS A 145 -15.98 9.02 14.81
CA LYS A 145 -16.48 7.93 15.64
C LYS A 145 -17.06 8.48 16.97
N ASN A 146 -18.25 8.01 17.33
CA ASN A 146 -18.97 8.37 18.55
C ASN A 146 -19.37 9.86 18.66
N GLU A 147 -19.15 10.71 17.64
CA GLU A 147 -19.68 12.06 17.64
C GLU A 147 -21.08 12.12 17.01
N PRO A 148 -22.06 12.77 17.63
CA PRO A 148 -23.41 12.85 17.09
C PRO A 148 -23.45 13.57 15.74
N ILE A 149 -23.99 12.92 14.71
CA ILE A 149 -24.24 13.54 13.41
C ILE A 149 -25.59 14.25 13.42
N LYS A 150 -26.61 13.64 14.04
CA LYS A 150 -27.98 14.12 14.06
C LYS A 150 -28.78 13.46 15.17
N SER A 151 -29.63 14.25 15.84
CA SER A 151 -30.67 13.71 16.72
C SER A 151 -31.97 13.44 15.96
N VAL A 152 -32.55 12.28 16.15
CA VAL A 152 -33.85 11.89 15.56
C VAL A 152 -34.91 11.66 16.63
N LYS A 153 -36.14 12.04 16.33
CA LYS A 153 -37.27 11.81 17.23
C LYS A 153 -37.62 10.32 17.30
N VAL A 154 -37.91 9.84 18.49
CA VAL A 154 -38.36 8.47 18.75
C VAL A 154 -39.80 8.50 19.19
N ASN A 155 -40.69 7.86 18.41
CA ASN A 155 -42.08 7.71 18.79
C ASN A 155 -42.24 6.56 19.81
N LYS A 156 -42.91 6.84 20.95
CA LYS A 156 -43.14 5.87 22.03
C LYS A 156 -41.87 5.36 22.72
N GLY A 157 -40.78 6.09 22.64
CA GLY A 157 -39.55 5.80 23.38
C GLY A 157 -39.56 6.42 24.79
N ILE A 158 -38.67 5.96 25.67
CA ILE A 158 -38.45 6.55 27.01
C ILE A 158 -37.85 7.95 26.85
N LEU A 159 -36.96 8.12 25.87
CA LEU A 159 -36.37 9.43 25.50
C LEU A 159 -37.06 9.95 24.25
N PRO A 160 -37.29 11.27 24.15
CA PRO A 160 -37.96 11.89 23.01
C PRO A 160 -37.08 11.88 21.74
N THR A 161 -35.77 11.79 21.89
CA THR A 161 -34.78 11.75 20.80
C THR A 161 -33.66 10.78 21.09
N VAL A 162 -33.03 10.26 20.04
CA VAL A 162 -31.76 9.52 20.09
C VAL A 162 -30.79 10.11 19.08
N ASP A 163 -29.51 10.08 19.43
CA ASP A 163 -28.44 10.56 18.54
C ASP A 163 -27.97 9.43 17.62
N ILE A 164 -27.82 9.77 16.34
CA ILE A 164 -27.16 8.91 15.37
C ILE A 164 -25.67 9.23 15.44
N ILE A 165 -24.87 8.22 15.76
CA ILE A 165 -23.42 8.31 15.86
C ILE A 165 -22.77 7.32 14.86
N PRO A 166 -21.64 7.68 14.23
CA PRO A 166 -20.90 6.73 13.40
C PRO A 166 -20.16 5.71 14.28
N GLU A 167 -20.13 4.47 13.80
CA GLU A 167 -19.37 3.39 14.45
C GLU A 167 -17.85 3.54 14.24
N ASN A 168 -17.45 4.16 13.12
CA ASN A 168 -16.05 4.44 12.76
C ASN A 168 -15.92 5.85 12.21
N ASP A 169 -14.67 6.38 12.20
CA ASP A 169 -14.38 7.62 11.47
C ASP A 169 -14.71 7.44 9.98
N CYS A 170 -15.36 8.42 9.41
CA CYS A 170 -15.77 8.44 8.01
C CYS A 170 -15.12 9.63 7.30
N GLY A 171 -14.50 9.37 6.15
CA GLY A 171 -13.88 10.39 5.32
C GLY A 171 -13.81 9.97 3.86
N THR A 172 -13.48 10.92 2.99
CA THR A 172 -13.33 10.73 1.55
C THR A 172 -12.11 11.47 1.01
#